data_2d28e5d664a1221e7846ede58d740716
#
_entry.id   2d28e5d664a1221e7846ede58d740716
#
_cell.length_a   1.000
_cell.length_b   1.000
_cell.length_c   1.000
_cell.angle_alpha   90.00
_cell.angle_beta   90.00
_cell.angle_gamma   90.00
#
_symmetry.space_group_name_H-M   'P 1'
#
loop_
_entity.id
_entity.type
_entity.pdbx_description
1 polymer ?
#
loop_
_entity_poly.entity_id
_entity_poly.type
_entity_poly.pdbx_seq_one_letter_code
_entity_poly.pdbx_strand_id
1 'polypeptide(L)'
;EFFKERIVETGFRKAFKGNWGAEEHTKRPEVIQDLNRLSFNSFMSHLRKINLPLDSSAKVIGPRLLHSSQWGIIDPVDTPDGGNVGLHKHMSLGAHITSGYSSKTIINFLRNNIFIEFLSETRTIYIAAATKVFVNGAWIGILTKPVESLDILIKSRRLGLIPIYTSISWNIRKNFIE
;
A
#
# COMPACT_ATOMS: atom_id res chain seq x y z
N GLU A 1 -10.96 34.81 2.62
CA GLU A 1 -11.34 33.99 1.45
C GLU A 1 -10.83 32.57 1.64
N PHE A 2 -11.70 31.66 2.10
CA PHE A 2 -11.33 30.28 2.40
C PHE A 2 -11.33 29.38 1.14
N PHE A 3 -12.04 29.76 0.08
CA PHE A 3 -12.12 28.99 -1.15
C PHE A 3 -11.56 29.80 -2.33
N LYS A 4 -10.41 29.39 -2.82
CA LYS A 4 -9.90 29.85 -4.12
C LYS A 4 -10.36 28.85 -5.18
N GLU A 5 -11.31 29.24 -6.01
CA GLU A 5 -11.89 28.41 -7.07
C GLU A 5 -10.86 27.73 -7.99
N ARG A 6 -9.72 28.40 -8.20
CA ARG A 6 -8.65 27.90 -9.07
C ARG A 6 -7.68 26.90 -8.42
N ILE A 7 -7.79 26.60 -7.13
CA ILE A 7 -6.86 25.66 -6.47
C ILE A 7 -6.95 24.28 -7.10
N VAL A 8 -8.17 23.78 -7.29
CA VAL A 8 -8.41 22.44 -7.87
C VAL A 8 -7.94 22.40 -9.32
N GLU A 9 -8.33 23.37 -10.13
CA GLU A 9 -7.91 23.46 -11.54
C GLU A 9 -6.39 23.52 -11.66
N THR A 10 -5.73 24.38 -10.88
CA THR A 10 -4.28 24.51 -10.88
C THR A 10 -3.60 23.23 -10.42
N GLY A 11 -4.15 22.55 -9.41
CA GLY A 11 -3.68 21.25 -8.95
C GLY A 11 -3.72 20.18 -10.05
N PHE A 12 -4.85 20.05 -10.73
CA PHE A 12 -4.97 19.13 -11.85
C PHE A 12 -4.03 19.48 -13.02
N ARG A 13 -3.95 20.74 -13.39
CA ARG A 13 -3.02 21.18 -14.46
C ARG A 13 -1.56 20.86 -14.14
N LYS A 14 -1.14 21.05 -12.89
CA LYS A 14 0.21 20.68 -12.44
C LYS A 14 0.41 19.16 -12.50
N ALA A 15 -0.56 18.40 -12.00
CA ALA A 15 -0.51 16.95 -11.98
C ALA A 15 -0.39 16.37 -13.41
N PHE A 16 -1.21 16.84 -14.37
CA PHE A 16 -1.14 16.41 -15.78
C PHE A 16 0.16 16.81 -16.49
N LYS A 17 0.84 17.86 -16.01
CA LYS A 17 2.19 18.22 -16.48
C LYS A 17 3.30 17.41 -15.80
N GLY A 18 2.97 16.44 -14.95
CA GLY A 18 3.95 15.65 -14.22
C GLY A 18 4.60 16.36 -13.02
N ASN A 19 4.11 17.54 -12.65
CA ASN A 19 4.63 18.29 -11.51
C ASN A 19 3.88 17.88 -10.22
N TRP A 20 4.46 16.98 -9.48
CA TRP A 20 3.95 16.49 -8.19
C TRP A 20 4.80 17.06 -7.06
N GLY A 21 4.13 17.58 -6.04
CA GLY A 21 4.77 18.21 -4.88
C GLY A 21 4.65 19.73 -4.89
N ALA A 22 4.69 20.34 -3.69
CA ALA A 22 4.53 21.78 -3.49
C ALA A 22 5.83 22.56 -3.71
N GLU A 23 6.96 21.95 -3.36
CA GLU A 23 8.28 22.55 -3.39
C GLU A 23 9.16 21.91 -4.47
N GLU A 24 10.22 22.60 -4.88
CA GLU A 24 11.07 22.16 -5.98
C GLU A 24 11.77 20.82 -5.70
N HIS A 25 12.20 20.60 -4.47
CA HIS A 25 12.82 19.35 -4.03
C HIS A 25 11.84 18.20 -3.82
N THR A 26 10.52 18.47 -3.76
CA THR A 26 9.47 17.45 -3.70
C THR A 26 8.82 17.18 -5.04
N LYS A 27 9.20 17.90 -6.09
CA LYS A 27 8.75 17.60 -7.45
C LYS A 27 9.18 16.20 -7.83
N ARG A 28 8.23 15.41 -8.31
CA ARG A 28 8.46 14.08 -8.85
C ARG A 28 8.28 14.13 -10.36
N PRO A 29 9.36 14.31 -11.12
CA PRO A 29 9.30 14.18 -12.57
C PRO A 29 8.94 12.73 -12.94
N GLU A 30 8.39 12.56 -14.13
CA GLU A 30 8.10 11.23 -14.70
C GLU A 30 7.01 10.41 -14.02
N VAL A 31 6.18 11.01 -13.15
CA VAL A 31 4.99 10.31 -12.61
C VAL A 31 4.00 10.02 -13.74
N ILE A 32 3.84 10.97 -14.68
CA ILE A 32 3.03 10.79 -15.88
C ILE A 32 3.98 10.62 -17.06
N GLN A 33 3.82 9.54 -17.79
CA GLN A 33 4.64 9.17 -18.94
C GLN A 33 3.75 8.82 -20.12
N ASP A 34 4.25 9.05 -21.34
CA ASP A 34 3.60 8.55 -22.55
C ASP A 34 3.66 7.03 -22.57
N LEU A 35 2.52 6.40 -22.85
CA LEU A 35 2.43 4.95 -22.86
C LEU A 35 3.20 4.37 -24.04
N ASN A 36 4.06 3.38 -23.76
CA ASN A 36 4.82 2.69 -24.80
C ASN A 36 3.88 1.86 -25.70
N ARG A 37 3.92 2.11 -27.00
CA ARG A 37 3.09 1.45 -28.03
C ARG A 37 3.89 0.65 -29.06
N LEU A 38 5.16 0.32 -28.78
CA LEU A 38 6.02 -0.42 -29.72
C LEU A 38 5.53 -1.85 -29.95
N SER A 39 5.09 -2.52 -28.91
CA SER A 39 4.51 -3.87 -28.97
C SER A 39 3.53 -4.08 -27.82
N PHE A 40 2.73 -5.17 -27.89
CA PHE A 40 1.85 -5.56 -26.79
C PHE A 40 2.65 -5.83 -25.49
N ASN A 41 3.77 -6.53 -25.61
CA ASN A 41 4.60 -6.84 -24.45
C ASN A 41 5.21 -5.57 -23.82
N SER A 42 5.68 -4.63 -24.61
CA SER A 42 6.21 -3.36 -24.12
C SER A 42 5.13 -2.49 -23.47
N PHE A 43 3.92 -2.51 -24.00
CA PHE A 43 2.76 -1.87 -23.37
C PHE A 43 2.45 -2.45 -22.00
N MET A 44 2.36 -3.77 -21.89
CA MET A 44 2.09 -4.44 -20.61
C MET A 44 3.23 -4.25 -19.60
N SER A 45 4.47 -4.34 -20.06
CA SER A 45 5.66 -4.10 -19.22
C SER A 45 5.68 -2.67 -18.67
N HIS A 46 5.33 -1.68 -19.48
CA HIS A 46 5.29 -0.29 -19.05
C HIS A 46 4.26 -0.06 -17.93
N LEU A 47 3.08 -0.70 -18.01
CA LEU A 47 2.05 -0.62 -16.95
C LEU A 47 2.46 -1.33 -15.64
N ARG A 48 3.43 -2.23 -15.71
CA ARG A 48 3.92 -3.02 -14.58
C ARG A 48 5.24 -2.50 -14.02
N LYS A 49 5.73 -1.39 -14.54
CA LYS A 49 7.02 -0.80 -14.17
C LYS A 49 6.95 -0.10 -12.82
N ILE A 50 7.98 -0.29 -12.02
CA ILE A 50 8.16 0.36 -10.71
C ILE A 50 9.36 1.27 -10.80
N ASN A 51 9.13 2.58 -10.67
CA ASN A 51 10.19 3.57 -10.70
C ASN A 51 10.47 4.08 -9.28
N LEU A 52 11.71 4.06 -8.87
CA LEU A 52 12.12 4.69 -7.63
C LEU A 52 12.43 6.17 -7.88
N PRO A 53 11.99 7.07 -6.99
CA PRO A 53 12.20 8.52 -7.13
C PRO A 53 13.63 8.91 -6.70
N LEU A 54 14.63 8.25 -7.27
CA LEU A 54 16.04 8.49 -7.01
C LEU A 54 16.72 8.88 -8.31
N ASP A 55 17.63 9.86 -8.23
CA ASP A 55 18.46 10.24 -9.34
C ASP A 55 19.43 9.10 -9.67
N SER A 56 19.55 8.77 -10.95
CA SER A 56 20.49 7.75 -11.45
C SER A 56 21.95 8.10 -11.17
N SER A 57 22.27 9.38 -11.02
CA SER A 57 23.62 9.85 -10.62
C SER A 57 23.92 9.59 -9.14
N ALA A 58 22.91 9.38 -8.31
CA ALA A 58 23.11 9.04 -6.92
C ALA A 58 23.72 7.64 -6.79
N LYS A 59 24.91 7.57 -6.20
CA LYS A 59 25.66 6.32 -5.97
C LYS A 59 25.09 5.52 -4.78
N VAL A 60 23.77 5.44 -4.67
CA VAL A 60 23.10 4.70 -3.59
C VAL A 60 22.97 3.24 -4.00
N ILE A 61 23.58 2.34 -3.26
CA ILE A 61 23.64 0.91 -3.58
C ILE A 61 22.40 0.17 -3.05
N GLY A 62 21.94 0.49 -1.85
CA GLY A 62 20.85 -0.24 -1.17
C GLY A 62 19.60 -0.50 -2.01
N PRO A 63 18.96 0.52 -2.60
CA PRO A 63 17.76 0.35 -3.42
C PRO A 63 17.98 -0.44 -4.72
N ARG A 64 19.23 -0.56 -5.18
CA ARG A 64 19.58 -1.29 -6.40
C ARG A 64 19.72 -2.79 -6.17
N LEU A 65 19.95 -3.21 -4.94
CA LEU A 65 20.12 -4.62 -4.58
C LEU A 65 18.78 -5.33 -4.48
N LEU A 66 18.80 -6.62 -4.74
CA LEU A 66 17.68 -7.51 -4.48
C LEU A 66 17.55 -7.75 -2.97
N HIS A 67 16.36 -7.58 -2.43
CA HIS A 67 16.03 -7.86 -1.02
C HIS A 67 15.05 -9.03 -0.94
N SER A 68 15.17 -9.85 0.09
CA SER A 68 14.34 -11.03 0.28
C SER A 68 12.82 -10.72 0.35
N SER A 69 12.45 -9.54 0.82
CA SER A 69 11.04 -9.08 0.85
C SER A 69 10.42 -8.87 -0.53
N GLN A 70 11.23 -8.81 -1.59
CA GLN A 70 10.79 -8.65 -2.98
C GLN A 70 10.39 -9.99 -3.63
N TRP A 71 10.65 -11.11 -2.95
CA TRP A 71 10.39 -12.45 -3.48
C TRP A 71 8.92 -12.63 -3.89
N GLY A 72 8.70 -13.03 -5.14
CA GLY A 72 7.37 -13.24 -5.71
C GLY A 72 6.56 -11.97 -6.05
N ILE A 73 7.09 -10.78 -5.73
CA ILE A 73 6.42 -9.50 -5.96
C ILE A 73 7.12 -8.69 -7.04
N ILE A 74 8.46 -8.56 -6.96
CA ILE A 74 9.28 -7.83 -7.91
C ILE A 74 10.13 -8.82 -8.69
N ASP A 75 10.19 -8.64 -10.01
CA ASP A 75 11.06 -9.43 -10.88
C ASP A 75 12.54 -9.15 -10.54
N PRO A 76 13.34 -10.18 -10.23
CA PRO A 76 14.74 -9.98 -9.84
C PRO A 76 15.67 -9.66 -11.01
N VAL A 77 15.21 -9.85 -12.26
CA VAL A 77 16.05 -9.77 -13.46
C VAL A 77 15.66 -8.60 -14.35
N ASP A 78 14.38 -8.27 -14.46
CA ASP A 78 13.87 -7.24 -15.37
C ASP A 78 14.20 -5.83 -14.84
N THR A 79 15.35 -5.33 -15.25
CA THR A 79 15.87 -4.00 -14.91
C THR A 79 16.73 -3.47 -16.06
N PRO A 80 16.74 -2.16 -16.34
CA PRO A 80 17.57 -1.60 -17.40
C PRO A 80 19.07 -1.66 -17.05
N ASP A 81 19.90 -1.62 -18.08
CA ASP A 81 21.35 -1.50 -17.93
C ASP A 81 21.77 -0.06 -17.60
N GLY A 82 23.01 0.11 -17.15
CA GLY A 82 23.63 1.41 -16.91
C GLY A 82 23.20 2.10 -15.63
N GLY A 83 23.08 3.42 -15.68
CA GLY A 83 22.82 4.25 -14.49
C GLY A 83 21.53 3.94 -13.75
N ASN A 84 20.52 3.44 -14.44
CA ASN A 84 19.20 3.14 -13.89
C ASN A 84 19.04 1.71 -13.38
N VAL A 85 20.11 0.91 -13.38
CA VAL A 85 20.09 -0.48 -12.91
C VAL A 85 19.56 -0.56 -11.47
N GLY A 86 18.54 -1.39 -11.24
CA GLY A 86 17.90 -1.56 -9.94
C GLY A 86 17.02 -0.39 -9.45
N LEU A 87 16.99 0.76 -10.15
CA LEU A 87 16.10 1.88 -9.85
C LEU A 87 14.77 1.76 -10.60
N HIS A 88 14.81 1.20 -11.79
CA HIS A 88 13.61 0.79 -12.52
C HIS A 88 13.46 -0.72 -12.38
N LYS A 89 12.32 -1.13 -11.85
CA LYS A 89 11.99 -2.55 -11.61
C LYS A 89 10.65 -2.86 -12.25
N HIS A 90 10.31 -4.13 -12.31
CA HIS A 90 9.03 -4.58 -12.84
C HIS A 90 8.35 -5.53 -11.84
N MET A 91 7.05 -5.57 -11.87
CA MET A 91 6.29 -6.55 -11.10
C MET A 91 6.53 -7.95 -11.68
N SER A 92 6.71 -8.94 -10.83
CA SER A 92 6.77 -10.34 -11.26
C SER A 92 5.45 -10.77 -11.91
N LEU A 93 5.45 -11.81 -12.76
CA LEU A 93 4.26 -12.25 -13.48
C LEU A 93 3.10 -12.62 -12.55
N GLY A 94 3.39 -13.25 -11.42
CA GLY A 94 2.40 -13.66 -10.43
C GLY A 94 1.99 -12.56 -9.45
N ALA A 95 2.60 -11.37 -9.52
CA ALA A 95 2.24 -10.27 -8.63
C ALA A 95 0.88 -9.69 -9.01
N HIS A 96 0.08 -9.42 -7.99
CA HIS A 96 -1.26 -8.89 -8.13
C HIS A 96 -1.44 -7.65 -7.25
N ILE A 97 -1.91 -6.55 -7.86
CA ILE A 97 -2.32 -5.35 -7.12
C ILE A 97 -3.80 -5.49 -6.83
N THR A 98 -4.14 -5.56 -5.54
CA THR A 98 -5.54 -5.65 -5.10
C THR A 98 -6.23 -4.31 -5.26
N SER A 99 -7.46 -4.33 -5.75
CA SER A 99 -8.36 -3.17 -5.72
C SER A 99 -9.04 -3.04 -4.36
N GLY A 100 -9.57 -1.85 -4.05
CA GLY A 100 -10.31 -1.62 -2.82
C GLY A 100 -11.52 -2.57 -2.69
N TYR A 101 -11.74 -3.08 -1.51
CA TYR A 101 -12.87 -3.94 -1.16
C TYR A 101 -13.69 -3.33 -0.03
N SER A 102 -14.99 -3.63 0.03
CA SER A 102 -15.85 -3.10 1.08
C SER A 102 -15.42 -3.62 2.46
N SER A 103 -15.20 -2.70 3.41
CA SER A 103 -14.88 -3.03 4.80
C SER A 103 -16.02 -3.73 5.55
N LYS A 104 -17.26 -3.61 5.08
CA LYS A 104 -18.46 -4.14 5.76
C LYS A 104 -18.37 -5.64 6.03
N THR A 105 -17.87 -6.42 5.07
CA THR A 105 -17.73 -7.88 5.21
C THR A 105 -16.78 -8.23 6.36
N ILE A 106 -15.64 -7.54 6.42
CA ILE A 106 -14.63 -7.74 7.47
C ILE A 106 -15.18 -7.29 8.84
N ILE A 107 -15.83 -6.13 8.91
CA ILE A 107 -16.42 -5.62 10.16
C ILE A 107 -17.47 -6.57 10.70
N ASN A 108 -18.35 -7.11 9.85
CA ASN A 108 -19.33 -8.12 10.27
C ASN A 108 -18.67 -9.41 10.74
N PHE A 109 -17.63 -9.85 10.05
CA PHE A 109 -16.84 -11.03 10.46
C PHE A 109 -16.19 -10.80 11.83
N LEU A 110 -15.56 -9.66 12.04
CA LEU A 110 -14.95 -9.27 13.31
C LEU A 110 -15.97 -9.27 14.45
N ARG A 111 -17.17 -8.76 14.21
CA ARG A 111 -18.24 -8.72 15.21
C ARG A 111 -18.72 -10.10 15.64
N ASN A 112 -18.81 -11.02 14.70
CA ASN A 112 -19.44 -12.33 14.95
C ASN A 112 -18.45 -13.42 15.41
N ASN A 113 -17.17 -13.28 15.06
CA ASN A 113 -16.20 -14.38 15.19
C ASN A 113 -14.96 -14.02 16.04
N ILE A 114 -14.80 -12.75 16.39
CA ILE A 114 -13.61 -12.28 17.10
C ILE A 114 -14.02 -11.46 18.31
N PHE A 115 -13.21 -11.52 19.36
CA PHE A 115 -13.39 -10.76 20.60
C PHE A 115 -13.00 -9.29 20.43
N ILE A 116 -13.67 -8.61 19.50
CA ILE A 116 -13.50 -7.17 19.28
C ILE A 116 -14.52 -6.39 20.09
N GLU A 117 -14.05 -5.38 20.81
CA GLU A 117 -14.89 -4.36 21.39
C GLU A 117 -14.91 -3.15 20.46
N PHE A 118 -16.08 -2.81 19.93
CA PHE A 118 -16.20 -1.65 19.04
C PHE A 118 -16.04 -0.35 19.82
N LEU A 119 -15.52 0.69 19.16
CA LEU A 119 -15.31 1.99 19.81
C LEU A 119 -16.58 2.57 20.44
N SER A 120 -17.74 2.29 19.88
CA SER A 120 -19.06 2.72 20.41
C SER A 120 -19.43 2.01 21.73
N GLU A 121 -18.83 0.88 22.01
CA GLU A 121 -19.17 0.00 23.13
C GLU A 121 -18.08 0.04 24.22
N THR A 122 -16.89 0.53 23.89
CA THR A 122 -15.70 0.49 24.74
C THR A 122 -15.65 1.68 25.69
N ARG A 123 -15.29 1.41 26.97
CA ARG A 123 -15.01 2.47 27.94
C ARG A 123 -13.63 3.08 27.69
N THR A 124 -13.54 4.40 27.77
CA THR A 124 -12.34 5.20 27.44
C THR A 124 -11.07 4.75 28.19
N ILE A 125 -11.22 4.22 29.41
CA ILE A 125 -10.11 3.81 30.29
C ILE A 125 -9.31 2.64 29.68
N TYR A 126 -9.95 1.75 28.94
CA TYR A 126 -9.29 0.54 28.39
C TYR A 126 -8.60 0.77 27.05
N ILE A 127 -8.90 1.89 26.38
CA ILE A 127 -8.43 2.16 25.02
C ILE A 127 -6.90 2.32 24.93
N ALA A 128 -6.28 2.89 25.96
CA ALA A 128 -4.85 3.22 25.92
C ALA A 128 -3.93 1.97 25.92
N ALA A 129 -4.31 0.93 26.66
CA ALA A 129 -3.50 -0.28 26.82
C ALA A 129 -3.85 -1.41 25.82
N ALA A 130 -5.05 -1.37 25.25
CA ALA A 130 -5.55 -2.42 24.37
C ALA A 130 -4.96 -2.31 22.94
N THR A 131 -4.95 -3.43 22.22
CA THR A 131 -4.53 -3.46 20.81
C THR A 131 -5.62 -2.87 19.94
N LYS A 132 -5.29 -1.82 19.21
CA LYS A 132 -6.21 -1.12 18.30
C LYS A 132 -6.42 -1.90 17.02
N VAL A 133 -7.64 -1.87 16.48
CA VAL A 133 -7.98 -2.51 15.20
C VAL A 133 -8.38 -1.49 14.18
N PHE A 134 -7.69 -1.51 13.06
CA PHE A 134 -8.01 -0.69 11.90
C PHE A 134 -8.51 -1.57 10.75
N VAL A 135 -9.47 -1.09 10.01
CA VAL A 135 -9.94 -1.72 8.76
C VAL A 135 -9.97 -0.67 7.68
N ASN A 136 -9.15 -0.84 6.65
CA ASN A 136 -8.95 0.15 5.58
C ASN A 136 -8.69 1.57 6.12
N GLY A 137 -7.81 1.68 7.10
CA GLY A 137 -7.43 2.95 7.72
C GLY A 137 -8.44 3.53 8.73
N ALA A 138 -9.63 2.94 8.89
CA ALA A 138 -10.61 3.36 9.88
C ALA A 138 -10.40 2.60 11.19
N TRP A 139 -10.32 3.31 12.30
CA TRP A 139 -10.24 2.69 13.62
C TRP A 139 -11.61 2.17 14.06
N ILE A 140 -11.76 0.85 14.15
CA ILE A 140 -13.03 0.19 14.39
C ILE A 140 -13.24 -0.16 15.87
N GLY A 141 -12.20 -0.56 16.56
CA GLY A 141 -12.30 -1.01 17.94
C GLY A 141 -10.99 -1.43 18.56
N ILE A 142 -11.06 -2.20 19.61
CA ILE A 142 -9.92 -2.74 20.34
C ILE A 142 -10.04 -4.26 20.51
N LEU A 143 -8.90 -4.93 20.66
CA LEU A 143 -8.81 -6.35 20.95
C LEU A 143 -8.22 -6.58 22.35
N THR A 144 -8.87 -7.44 23.10
CA THR A 144 -8.38 -7.92 24.40
C THR A 144 -7.41 -9.09 24.23
N LYS A 145 -7.57 -9.90 23.18
CA LYS A 145 -6.76 -11.08 22.87
C LYS A 145 -6.19 -11.01 21.45
N PRO A 146 -5.17 -10.19 21.19
CA PRO A 146 -4.69 -9.94 19.85
C PRO A 146 -4.09 -11.16 19.17
N VAL A 147 -3.36 -12.01 19.89
CA VAL A 147 -2.70 -13.22 19.33
C VAL A 147 -3.73 -14.23 18.83
N GLU A 148 -4.71 -14.57 19.66
CA GLU A 148 -5.78 -15.51 19.28
C GLU A 148 -6.60 -14.96 18.12
N SER A 149 -6.93 -13.68 18.17
CA SER A 149 -7.69 -12.99 17.12
C SER A 149 -6.97 -13.00 15.78
N LEU A 150 -5.66 -12.76 15.80
CA LEU A 150 -4.82 -12.78 14.59
C LEU A 150 -4.79 -14.19 13.97
N ASP A 151 -4.64 -15.23 14.79
CA ASP A 151 -4.62 -16.62 14.35
C ASP A 151 -5.96 -17.02 13.69
N ILE A 152 -7.08 -16.62 14.29
CA ILE A 152 -8.41 -16.83 13.73
C ILE A 152 -8.55 -16.11 12.38
N LEU A 153 -8.13 -14.85 12.29
CA LEU A 153 -8.19 -14.08 11.04
C LEU A 153 -7.36 -14.71 9.92
N ILE A 154 -6.13 -15.11 10.22
CA ILE A 154 -5.25 -15.76 9.24
C ILE A 154 -5.83 -17.09 8.76
N LYS A 155 -6.35 -17.91 9.68
CA LYS A 155 -7.00 -19.17 9.34
C LYS A 155 -8.25 -18.94 8.50
N SER A 156 -9.08 -17.98 8.87
CA SER A 156 -10.31 -17.65 8.13
C SER A 156 -10.03 -17.15 6.71
N ARG A 157 -8.97 -16.37 6.52
CA ARG A 157 -8.50 -15.98 5.19
C ARG A 157 -8.05 -17.17 4.36
N ARG A 158 -7.29 -18.08 4.94
CA ARG A 158 -6.81 -19.30 4.27
C ARG A 158 -7.95 -20.25 3.91
N LEU A 159 -9.02 -20.27 4.70
CA LEU A 159 -10.23 -21.07 4.44
C LEU A 159 -11.22 -20.36 3.49
N GLY A 160 -10.94 -19.13 3.07
CA GLY A 160 -11.82 -18.36 2.18
C GLY A 160 -13.09 -17.81 2.86
N LEU A 161 -13.16 -17.81 4.19
CA LEU A 161 -14.29 -17.24 4.95
C LEU A 161 -14.29 -15.70 4.91
N ILE A 162 -13.13 -15.11 4.69
CA ILE A 162 -12.95 -13.69 4.36
C ILE A 162 -12.18 -13.60 3.05
N PRO A 163 -12.23 -12.45 2.33
CA PRO A 163 -11.57 -12.32 1.04
C PRO A 163 -10.08 -12.69 1.11
N ILE A 164 -9.62 -13.52 0.19
CA ILE A 164 -8.26 -14.07 0.17
C ILE A 164 -7.17 -13.01 0.06
N TYR A 165 -7.49 -11.87 -0.53
CA TYR A 165 -6.56 -10.73 -0.69
C TYR A 165 -6.57 -9.77 0.50
N THR A 166 -7.26 -10.12 1.60
CA THR A 166 -7.22 -9.30 2.82
C THR A 166 -5.81 -9.31 3.38
N SER A 167 -5.18 -8.14 3.47
CA SER A 167 -3.93 -7.97 4.19
C SER A 167 -4.21 -7.94 5.69
N ILE A 168 -3.40 -8.62 6.46
CA ILE A 168 -3.50 -8.64 7.93
C ILE A 168 -2.11 -8.39 8.48
N SER A 169 -1.93 -7.28 9.15
CA SER A 169 -0.64 -6.86 9.70
C SER A 169 -0.78 -6.49 11.17
N TRP A 170 0.13 -6.97 12.00
CA TRP A 170 0.21 -6.57 13.40
C TRP A 170 1.50 -5.80 13.67
N ASN A 171 1.36 -4.52 13.99
CA ASN A 171 2.46 -3.71 14.45
C ASN A 171 2.57 -3.81 15.99
N ILE A 172 3.43 -4.69 16.46
CA ILE A 172 3.62 -4.96 17.87
C ILE A 172 4.12 -3.71 18.61
N ARG A 173 5.03 -2.92 18.00
CA ARG A 173 5.63 -1.74 18.65
C ARG A 173 4.60 -0.64 18.90
N LYS A 174 3.69 -0.42 17.96
CA LYS A 174 2.63 0.60 18.05
C LYS A 174 1.31 0.02 18.57
N ASN A 175 1.26 -1.28 18.87
CA ASN A 175 0.13 -2.01 19.40
C ASN A 175 -1.17 -1.82 18.59
N PHE A 176 -1.11 -2.09 17.28
CA PHE A 176 -2.30 -2.11 16.43
C PHE A 176 -2.26 -3.22 15.37
N ILE A 177 -3.45 -3.69 14.98
CA ILE A 177 -3.69 -4.62 13.87
C ILE A 177 -4.44 -3.85 12.77
N GLU A 178 -4.01 -4.02 11.53
CA GLU A 178 -4.62 -3.46 10.33
C GLU A 178 -4.87 -4.55 9.28
#